data_70af655bf2f0e7acdfdd31b4d63e3c78
#
_entry.id   70af655bf2f0e7acdfdd31b4d63e3c78
#
_cell.length_a   1.000
_cell.length_b   1.000
_cell.length_c   1.000
_cell.angle_alpha   90.00
_cell.angle_beta   90.00
_cell.angle_gamma   90.00
#
_symmetry.space_group_name_H-M   'P 1'
#
loop_
_entity.id
_entity.type
_entity.pdbx_description
1 polymer ?
#
loop_
_entity_poly.entity_id
_entity_poly.type
_entity_poly.pdbx_seq_one_letter_code
_entity_poly.pdbx_strand_id
1 'polypeptide(L)'
;IATSAVRTAENKIEFLEKLSEQSGWIVKVITGEKEAELIFKGVLLAIEKFEQPSVILDIGGGSNELILGDKKEWLWKESQPTGMARVINRFSLSDPIHKGEVKMLQDYFTEAHKNAFTKCKEKEVKTLIGCSGAFDTIADIIDSINPGEKQRRTQVIKLDEFYKVYETLLKSTREERLTMKGMDFVRV
;
A
#
# COMPACT_ATOMS: atom_id res chain seq x y z
N ILE A 1 -14.15 -12.24 -3.23
CA ILE A 1 -13.45 -11.38 -4.20
C ILE A 1 -11.98 -11.76 -4.20
N ALA A 2 -11.36 -11.81 -5.39
CA ALA A 2 -9.93 -11.97 -5.57
C ALA A 2 -9.37 -10.80 -6.40
N THR A 3 -8.13 -10.41 -6.11
CA THR A 3 -7.50 -9.22 -6.66
C THR A 3 -6.19 -9.53 -7.39
N SER A 4 -5.18 -8.72 -7.26
CA SER A 4 -3.98 -8.68 -8.11
C SER A 4 -3.31 -10.03 -8.32
N ALA A 5 -3.06 -10.82 -7.28
CA ALA A 5 -2.37 -12.11 -7.41
C ALA A 5 -3.14 -13.08 -8.32
N VAL A 6 -4.44 -13.30 -8.03
CA VAL A 6 -5.28 -14.20 -8.83
C VAL A 6 -5.57 -13.60 -10.21
N ARG A 7 -5.76 -12.27 -10.28
CA ARG A 7 -6.03 -11.56 -11.55
C ARG A 7 -4.95 -11.84 -12.60
N THR A 8 -3.68 -11.90 -12.18
CA THR A 8 -2.53 -12.06 -13.08
C THR A 8 -1.92 -13.45 -13.11
N ALA A 9 -2.45 -14.40 -12.33
CA ALA A 9 -1.96 -15.79 -12.33
C ALA A 9 -2.25 -16.47 -13.68
N GLU A 10 -1.28 -17.19 -14.20
CA GLU A 10 -1.42 -17.96 -15.44
C GLU A 10 -2.46 -19.08 -15.30
N ASN A 11 -2.47 -19.73 -14.15
CA ASN A 11 -3.39 -20.82 -13.81
C ASN A 11 -4.67 -20.37 -13.11
N LYS A 12 -5.08 -19.10 -13.25
CA LYS A 12 -6.23 -18.53 -12.52
C LYS A 12 -7.53 -19.29 -12.72
N ILE A 13 -7.78 -19.82 -13.92
CA ILE A 13 -9.02 -20.54 -14.23
C ILE A 13 -9.06 -21.82 -13.42
N GLU A 14 -8.03 -22.65 -13.52
CA GLU A 14 -7.88 -23.90 -12.76
C GLU A 14 -7.97 -23.68 -11.25
N PHE A 15 -7.31 -22.61 -10.76
CA PHE A 15 -7.36 -22.23 -9.34
C PHE A 15 -8.78 -21.90 -8.89
N LEU A 16 -9.52 -21.10 -9.66
CA LEU A 16 -10.89 -20.70 -9.32
C LEU A 16 -11.89 -21.87 -9.39
N GLU A 17 -11.73 -22.77 -10.35
CA GLU A 17 -12.53 -24.00 -10.46
C GLU A 17 -12.32 -24.89 -9.25
N LYS A 18 -11.07 -25.22 -8.92
CA LYS A 18 -10.73 -26.03 -7.72
C LYS A 18 -11.21 -25.37 -6.42
N LEU A 19 -11.08 -24.06 -6.31
CA LEU A 19 -11.57 -23.33 -5.14
C LEU A 19 -13.09 -23.43 -5.02
N SER A 20 -13.81 -23.28 -6.13
CA SER A 20 -15.27 -23.40 -6.16
C SER A 20 -15.72 -24.82 -5.81
N GLU A 21 -15.09 -25.83 -6.39
CA GLU A 21 -15.39 -27.26 -6.11
C GLU A 21 -15.17 -27.62 -4.64
N GLN A 22 -14.08 -27.16 -4.04
CA GLN A 22 -13.71 -27.52 -2.67
C GLN A 22 -14.46 -26.72 -1.61
N SER A 23 -14.78 -25.46 -1.88
CA SER A 23 -15.39 -24.55 -0.88
C SER A 23 -16.87 -24.26 -1.11
N GLY A 24 -17.38 -24.53 -2.31
CA GLY A 24 -18.71 -24.08 -2.74
C GLY A 24 -18.81 -22.57 -3.01
N TRP A 25 -17.69 -21.84 -2.96
CA TRP A 25 -17.69 -20.39 -3.14
C TRP A 25 -17.50 -20.00 -4.61
N ILE A 26 -18.31 -19.06 -5.06
CA ILE A 26 -18.10 -18.38 -6.34
C ILE A 26 -17.23 -17.17 -6.12
N VAL A 27 -15.95 -17.26 -6.49
CA VAL A 27 -14.98 -16.16 -6.32
C VAL A 27 -14.97 -15.27 -7.56
N LYS A 28 -15.25 -13.98 -7.34
CA LYS A 28 -15.21 -12.96 -8.38
C LYS A 28 -13.85 -12.28 -8.39
N VAL A 29 -13.14 -12.37 -9.52
CA VAL A 29 -11.90 -11.60 -9.75
C VAL A 29 -12.29 -10.21 -10.24
N ILE A 30 -11.78 -9.16 -9.56
CA ILE A 30 -12.07 -7.78 -9.91
C ILE A 30 -10.86 -7.11 -10.61
N THR A 31 -11.15 -6.10 -11.42
CA THR A 31 -10.11 -5.26 -12.04
C THR A 31 -9.45 -4.36 -11.00
N GLY A 32 -8.24 -3.86 -11.28
CA GLY A 32 -7.56 -2.89 -10.40
C GLY A 32 -8.35 -1.60 -10.22
N GLU A 33 -9.05 -1.13 -11.26
CA GLU A 33 -9.95 0.01 -11.16
C GLU A 33 -11.11 -0.22 -10.19
N LYS A 34 -11.69 -1.45 -10.22
CA LYS A 34 -12.75 -1.81 -9.28
C LYS A 34 -12.23 -1.96 -7.86
N GLU A 35 -11.02 -2.46 -7.71
CA GLU A 35 -10.31 -2.52 -6.42
C GLU A 35 -10.13 -1.09 -5.86
N ALA A 36 -9.58 -0.15 -6.65
CA ALA A 36 -9.43 1.26 -6.29
C ALA A 36 -10.77 1.93 -5.90
N GLU A 37 -11.85 1.63 -6.62
CA GLU A 37 -13.19 2.12 -6.27
C GLU A 37 -13.65 1.64 -4.88
N LEU A 38 -13.41 0.36 -4.56
CA LEU A 38 -13.79 -0.20 -3.26
C LEU A 38 -12.93 0.37 -2.13
N ILE A 39 -11.63 0.57 -2.36
CA ILE A 39 -10.73 1.23 -1.42
C ILE A 39 -11.22 2.65 -1.12
N PHE A 40 -11.54 3.43 -2.15
CA PHE A 40 -12.09 4.78 -1.98
C PHE A 40 -13.33 4.80 -1.09
N LYS A 41 -14.29 3.89 -1.35
CA LYS A 41 -15.49 3.76 -0.52
C LYS A 41 -15.16 3.40 0.93
N GLY A 42 -14.19 2.50 1.14
CA GLY A 42 -13.73 2.13 2.48
C GLY A 42 -13.12 3.33 3.22
N VAL A 43 -12.30 4.14 2.54
CA VAL A 43 -11.71 5.36 3.11
C VAL A 43 -12.78 6.36 3.51
N LEU A 44 -13.81 6.58 2.69
CA LEU A 44 -14.91 7.47 3.02
C LEU A 44 -15.70 7.04 4.26
N LEU A 45 -15.74 5.74 4.57
CA LEU A 45 -16.36 5.21 5.79
C LEU A 45 -15.49 5.39 7.03
N ALA A 46 -14.17 5.45 6.84
CA ALA A 46 -13.20 5.55 7.94
C ALA A 46 -12.90 7.00 8.35
N ILE A 47 -12.89 7.92 7.41
CA ILE A 47 -12.45 9.30 7.62
C ILE A 47 -13.64 10.26 7.68
N GLU A 48 -13.80 10.95 8.82
CA GLU A 48 -14.89 11.91 9.03
C GLU A 48 -14.70 13.24 8.28
N LYS A 49 -13.43 13.69 8.12
CA LYS A 49 -13.08 14.96 7.47
C LYS A 49 -12.15 14.72 6.27
N PHE A 50 -12.71 14.90 5.12
CA PHE A 50 -12.05 14.74 3.83
C PHE A 50 -12.48 15.91 2.92
N GLU A 51 -12.07 17.13 3.32
CA GLU A 51 -12.62 18.37 2.75
C GLU A 51 -11.88 18.85 1.49
N GLN A 52 -10.64 18.43 1.29
CA GLN A 52 -9.81 18.84 0.16
C GLN A 52 -9.37 17.63 -0.67
N PRO A 53 -9.04 17.82 -1.95
CA PRO A 53 -8.47 16.76 -2.75
C PRO A 53 -7.26 16.14 -2.06
N SER A 54 -7.32 14.84 -1.85
CA SER A 54 -6.27 14.05 -1.22
C SER A 54 -5.93 12.86 -2.10
N VAL A 55 -4.72 12.34 -1.99
CA VAL A 55 -4.35 11.09 -2.66
C VAL A 55 -4.40 9.95 -1.64
N ILE A 56 -5.11 8.90 -2.00
CA ILE A 56 -5.13 7.63 -1.28
C ILE A 56 -4.10 6.73 -1.94
N LEU A 57 -3.26 6.09 -1.13
CA LEU A 57 -2.30 5.08 -1.55
C LEU A 57 -2.56 3.79 -0.78
N ASP A 58 -2.92 2.75 -1.50
CA ASP A 58 -2.96 1.38 -0.99
C ASP A 58 -1.77 0.59 -1.53
N ILE A 59 -0.95 0.05 -0.62
CA ILE A 59 0.22 -0.74 -0.98
C ILE A 59 -0.11 -2.22 -0.78
N GLY A 60 -0.47 -2.88 -1.88
CA GLY A 60 -0.75 -4.31 -1.88
C GLY A 60 0.49 -5.16 -2.18
N GLY A 61 0.29 -6.49 -2.16
CA GLY A 61 1.34 -7.44 -2.55
C GLY A 61 1.62 -7.44 -4.05
N GLY A 62 0.58 -7.36 -4.88
CA GLY A 62 0.72 -7.44 -6.34
C GLY A 62 0.51 -6.13 -7.08
N SER A 63 -0.19 -5.16 -6.50
CA SER A 63 -0.44 -3.85 -7.08
C SER A 63 -0.45 -2.76 -6.02
N ASN A 64 -0.32 -1.52 -6.48
CA ASN A 64 -0.56 -0.33 -5.68
C ASN A 64 -1.70 0.43 -6.35
N GLU A 65 -2.69 0.82 -5.56
CA GLU A 65 -3.81 1.64 -5.99
C GLU A 65 -3.59 3.08 -5.53
N LEU A 66 -3.66 4.02 -6.49
CA LEU A 66 -3.63 5.45 -6.23
C LEU A 66 -4.96 6.06 -6.64
N ILE A 67 -5.61 6.74 -5.70
CA ILE A 67 -6.91 7.35 -5.94
C ILE A 67 -6.83 8.81 -5.48
N LEU A 68 -7.09 9.71 -6.39
CA LEU A 68 -7.24 11.13 -6.11
C LEU A 68 -8.73 11.44 -5.99
N GLY A 69 -9.13 12.05 -4.89
CA GLY A 69 -10.52 12.37 -4.68
C GLY A 69 -10.76 13.29 -3.49
N ASP A 70 -12.01 13.60 -3.28
CA ASP A 70 -12.51 14.34 -2.12
C ASP A 70 -13.65 13.55 -1.44
N LYS A 71 -14.33 14.16 -0.48
CA LYS A 71 -15.46 13.54 0.25
C LYS A 71 -16.62 13.13 -0.65
N LYS A 72 -16.74 13.66 -1.86
CA LYS A 72 -17.87 13.45 -2.76
C LYS A 72 -17.59 12.36 -3.78
N GLU A 73 -16.43 12.45 -4.44
CA GLU A 73 -16.12 11.59 -5.57
C GLU A 73 -14.60 11.38 -5.75
N TRP A 74 -14.24 10.31 -6.45
CA TRP A 74 -12.89 10.20 -6.98
C TRP A 74 -12.77 11.05 -8.26
N LEU A 75 -11.71 11.82 -8.34
CA LEU A 75 -11.37 12.65 -9.50
C LEU A 75 -10.51 11.89 -10.52
N TRP A 76 -9.71 10.95 -10.00
CA TRP A 76 -8.81 10.11 -10.80
C TRP A 76 -8.40 8.88 -9.98
N LYS A 77 -8.14 7.78 -10.67
CA LYS A 77 -7.65 6.54 -10.03
C LYS A 77 -6.79 5.74 -10.99
N GLU A 78 -5.86 4.99 -10.44
CA GLU A 78 -4.96 4.09 -11.18
C GLU A 78 -4.58 2.90 -10.30
N SER A 79 -4.42 1.73 -10.91
CA SER A 79 -3.83 0.54 -10.29
C SER A 79 -2.57 0.18 -11.06
N GLN A 80 -1.42 0.19 -10.38
CA GLN A 80 -0.14 -0.15 -10.96
C GLN A 80 0.38 -1.49 -10.44
N PRO A 81 1.00 -2.35 -11.29
CA PRO A 81 1.54 -3.64 -10.88
C PRO A 81 2.89 -3.48 -10.14
N THR A 82 2.91 -2.63 -9.13
CA THR A 82 4.10 -2.24 -8.34
C THR A 82 4.00 -2.65 -6.88
N GLY A 83 3.16 -3.64 -6.57
CA GLY A 83 3.02 -4.16 -5.22
C GLY A 83 4.29 -4.81 -4.69
N MET A 84 4.39 -4.94 -3.36
CA MET A 84 5.62 -5.31 -2.66
C MET A 84 6.23 -6.63 -3.13
N ALA A 85 5.42 -7.67 -3.33
CA ALA A 85 5.91 -8.97 -3.80
C ALA A 85 6.53 -8.89 -5.21
N ARG A 86 5.99 -8.04 -6.08
CA ARG A 86 6.57 -7.82 -7.42
C ARG A 86 7.91 -7.09 -7.35
N VAL A 87 8.03 -6.11 -6.47
CA VAL A 87 9.27 -5.35 -6.26
C VAL A 87 10.37 -6.27 -5.73
N ILE A 88 10.08 -7.07 -4.70
CA ILE A 88 11.03 -8.03 -4.14
C ILE A 88 11.47 -9.08 -5.18
N ASN A 89 10.54 -9.59 -5.99
CA ASN A 89 10.89 -10.55 -7.05
C ASN A 89 11.67 -9.93 -8.22
N ARG A 90 11.51 -8.63 -8.45
CA ARG A 90 12.20 -7.93 -9.54
C ARG A 90 13.59 -7.45 -9.18
N PHE A 91 13.79 -7.05 -7.94
CA PHE A 91 15.02 -6.44 -7.47
C PHE A 91 15.64 -7.30 -6.36
N SER A 92 16.89 -7.71 -6.55
CA SER A 92 17.68 -8.31 -5.48
C SER A 92 18.27 -7.20 -4.64
N LEU A 93 17.68 -6.96 -3.48
CA LEU A 93 18.06 -5.86 -2.59
C LEU A 93 18.97 -6.39 -1.48
N SER A 94 19.93 -5.56 -1.07
CA SER A 94 20.79 -5.82 0.07
C SER A 94 20.07 -5.59 1.41
N ASP A 95 20.63 -6.10 2.49
CA ASP A 95 20.13 -5.91 3.84
C ASP A 95 21.28 -5.52 4.79
N PRO A 96 21.29 -4.31 5.33
CA PRO A 96 20.37 -3.21 5.03
C PRO A 96 20.50 -2.72 3.58
N ILE A 97 19.47 -2.09 3.09
CA ILE A 97 19.40 -1.59 1.71
C ILE A 97 20.45 -0.49 1.45
N HIS A 98 21.16 -0.56 0.33
CA HIS A 98 22.15 0.44 -0.06
C HIS A 98 21.53 1.70 -0.68
N LYS A 99 22.19 2.84 -0.53
CA LYS A 99 21.74 4.13 -1.10
C LYS A 99 21.48 4.06 -2.61
N GLY A 100 22.28 3.31 -3.35
CA GLY A 100 22.09 3.11 -4.79
C GLY A 100 20.81 2.36 -5.12
N GLU A 101 20.45 1.34 -4.31
CA GLU A 101 19.21 0.58 -4.46
C GLU A 101 17.98 1.43 -4.09
N VAL A 102 18.10 2.24 -3.03
CA VAL A 102 17.04 3.22 -2.68
C VAL A 102 16.79 4.17 -3.85
N LYS A 103 17.85 4.71 -4.48
CA LYS A 103 17.71 5.58 -5.65
C LYS A 103 17.07 4.85 -6.83
N MET A 104 17.47 3.64 -7.10
CA MET A 104 16.91 2.79 -8.16
C MET A 104 15.40 2.56 -7.92
N LEU A 105 14.98 2.26 -6.69
CA LEU A 105 13.58 2.09 -6.34
C LEU A 105 12.79 3.40 -6.46
N GLN A 106 13.39 4.52 -6.06
CA GLN A 106 12.77 5.85 -6.23
C GLN A 106 12.52 6.15 -7.71
N ASP A 107 13.49 5.89 -8.58
CA ASP A 107 13.34 6.11 -10.02
C ASP A 107 12.28 5.17 -10.61
N TYR A 108 12.27 3.90 -10.21
CA TYR A 108 11.26 2.93 -10.61
C TYR A 108 9.84 3.37 -10.22
N PHE A 109 9.61 3.75 -8.97
CA PHE A 109 8.30 4.19 -8.53
C PHE A 109 7.91 5.56 -9.12
N THR A 110 8.87 6.45 -9.33
CA THR A 110 8.64 7.74 -9.97
C THR A 110 8.12 7.56 -11.40
N GLU A 111 8.73 6.67 -12.18
CA GLU A 111 8.27 6.39 -13.53
C GLU A 111 6.93 5.64 -13.52
N ALA A 112 6.77 4.63 -12.66
CA ALA A 112 5.55 3.84 -12.58
C ALA A 112 4.32 4.69 -12.19
N HIS A 113 4.52 5.67 -11.31
CA HIS A 113 3.44 6.52 -10.78
C HIS A 113 3.44 7.96 -11.32
N LYS A 114 4.12 8.23 -12.44
CA LYS A 114 4.25 9.58 -13.00
C LYS A 114 2.90 10.27 -13.27
N ASN A 115 1.88 9.49 -13.68
CA ASN A 115 0.54 10.04 -13.90
C ASN A 115 -0.08 10.51 -12.58
N ALA A 116 0.04 9.72 -11.52
CA ALA A 116 -0.44 10.09 -10.19
C ALA A 116 0.24 11.36 -9.69
N PHE A 117 1.56 11.47 -9.80
CA PHE A 117 2.30 12.68 -9.42
C PHE A 117 1.85 13.91 -10.22
N THR A 118 1.62 13.75 -11.52
CA THR A 118 1.10 14.83 -12.36
C THR A 118 -0.27 15.28 -11.88
N LYS A 119 -1.18 14.32 -11.63
CA LYS A 119 -2.54 14.63 -11.14
C LYS A 119 -2.54 15.27 -9.76
N CYS A 120 -1.70 14.79 -8.84
CA CYS A 120 -1.54 15.41 -7.52
C CYS A 120 -1.05 16.86 -7.62
N LYS A 121 -0.12 17.14 -8.51
CA LYS A 121 0.40 18.49 -8.76
C LYS A 121 -0.67 19.41 -9.37
N GLU A 122 -1.40 18.93 -10.39
CA GLU A 122 -2.50 19.68 -11.03
C GLU A 122 -3.61 20.07 -10.03
N LYS A 123 -3.85 19.24 -9.02
CA LYS A 123 -4.90 19.45 -8.01
C LYS A 123 -4.36 20.00 -6.68
N GLU A 124 -3.09 20.38 -6.64
CA GLU A 124 -2.40 20.93 -5.45
C GLU A 124 -2.62 20.08 -4.19
N VAL A 125 -2.58 18.75 -4.35
CA VAL A 125 -2.80 17.79 -3.26
C VAL A 125 -1.74 17.97 -2.18
N LYS A 126 -2.20 18.09 -0.92
CA LYS A 126 -1.32 18.28 0.26
C LYS A 126 -1.43 17.14 1.26
N THR A 127 -2.40 16.24 1.08
CA THR A 127 -2.67 15.15 2.02
C THR A 127 -2.56 13.81 1.31
N LEU A 128 -1.77 12.91 1.88
CA LEU A 128 -1.71 11.50 1.52
C LEU A 128 -2.44 10.69 2.59
N ILE A 129 -3.34 9.82 2.16
CA ILE A 129 -4.05 8.87 3.01
C ILE A 129 -3.48 7.49 2.69
N GLY A 130 -2.74 6.93 3.62
CA GLY A 130 -2.20 5.58 3.49
C GLY A 130 -3.21 4.53 3.91
N CYS A 131 -3.33 3.47 3.12
CA CYS A 131 -4.15 2.30 3.42
C CYS A 131 -3.29 1.06 3.49
N SER A 132 -3.83 0.03 4.13
CA SER A 132 -3.21 -1.27 4.34
C SER A 132 -2.05 -1.31 5.33
N GLY A 133 -1.63 -2.50 5.66
CA GLY A 133 -0.79 -2.79 6.81
C GLY A 133 0.61 -2.15 6.80
N ALA A 134 1.12 -1.65 5.67
CA ALA A 134 2.38 -0.89 5.66
C ALA A 134 2.26 0.39 6.51
N PHE A 135 1.14 1.09 6.39
CA PHE A 135 0.87 2.31 7.16
C PHE A 135 0.52 2.01 8.62
N ASP A 136 -0.18 0.89 8.88
CA ASP A 136 -0.41 0.42 10.25
C ASP A 136 0.90 0.14 10.97
N THR A 137 1.85 -0.55 10.32
CA THR A 137 3.18 -0.81 10.86
C THR A 137 3.94 0.48 11.16
N ILE A 138 3.93 1.47 10.27
CA ILE A 138 4.56 2.77 10.52
C ILE A 138 3.94 3.43 11.75
N ALA A 139 2.61 3.41 11.87
CA ALA A 139 1.90 3.97 13.00
C ALA A 139 2.21 3.24 14.32
N ASP A 140 2.31 1.90 14.30
CA ASP A 140 2.66 1.10 15.48
C ASP A 140 4.11 1.33 15.92
N ILE A 141 5.05 1.52 14.99
CA ILE A 141 6.44 1.89 15.29
C ILE A 141 6.50 3.26 15.96
N ILE A 142 5.76 4.25 15.41
CA ILE A 142 5.70 5.61 15.98
C ILE A 142 5.14 5.57 17.41
N ASP A 143 4.05 4.83 17.62
CA ASP A 143 3.41 4.67 18.92
C ASP A 143 4.22 3.75 19.87
N SER A 144 5.24 3.05 19.38
CA SER A 144 6.03 2.05 20.13
C SER A 144 5.15 0.98 20.80
N ILE A 145 4.19 0.45 20.09
CA ILE A 145 3.25 -0.58 20.55
C ILE A 145 3.36 -1.85 19.70
N ASN A 146 2.83 -2.98 20.18
CA ASN A 146 2.84 -4.20 19.39
C ASN A 146 1.79 -4.13 18.27
N PRO A 147 2.02 -4.82 17.12
CA PRO A 147 1.07 -4.84 16.01
C PRO A 147 -0.34 -5.26 16.49
N GLY A 148 -1.34 -4.44 16.14
CA GLY A 148 -2.73 -4.70 16.53
C GLY A 148 -3.11 -4.42 17.99
N GLU A 149 -2.19 -3.95 18.83
CA GLU A 149 -2.47 -3.61 20.23
C GLU A 149 -3.43 -2.42 20.34
N LYS A 150 -3.31 -1.44 19.44
CA LYS A 150 -4.20 -0.28 19.39
C LYS A 150 -5.19 -0.42 18.25
N GLN A 151 -6.46 -0.55 18.58
CA GLN A 151 -7.52 -0.45 17.57
C GLN A 151 -7.75 1.00 17.20
N ARG A 152 -7.50 1.33 15.92
CA ARG A 152 -7.71 2.68 15.38
C ARG A 152 -8.39 2.59 14.01
N ARG A 153 -9.28 3.52 13.73
CA ARG A 153 -9.81 3.70 12.36
C ARG A 153 -8.86 4.50 11.49
N THR A 154 -8.30 5.55 12.08
CA THR A 154 -7.39 6.48 11.43
C THR A 154 -6.37 6.99 12.44
N GLN A 155 -5.21 7.38 11.92
CA GLN A 155 -4.18 8.06 12.69
C GLN A 155 -3.52 9.12 11.80
N VAL A 156 -3.38 10.33 12.34
CA VAL A 156 -2.57 11.36 11.70
C VAL A 156 -1.10 11.07 12.00
N ILE A 157 -0.31 10.92 10.96
CA ILE A 157 1.14 10.77 11.06
C ILE A 157 1.77 12.08 10.61
N LYS A 158 2.59 12.67 11.48
CA LYS A 158 3.36 13.87 11.13
C LYS A 158 4.52 13.50 10.21
N LEU A 159 4.82 14.37 9.28
CA LEU A 159 5.83 14.10 8.26
C LEU A 159 7.23 13.86 8.85
N ASP A 160 7.59 14.58 9.93
CA ASP A 160 8.85 14.38 10.63
C ASP A 160 8.92 13.03 11.35
N GLU A 161 7.81 12.55 11.93
CA GLU A 161 7.71 11.21 12.54
C GLU A 161 7.84 10.12 11.46
N PHE A 162 7.16 10.29 10.33
CA PHE A 162 7.29 9.40 9.18
C PHE A 162 8.74 9.28 8.69
N TYR A 163 9.43 10.41 8.51
CA TYR A 163 10.81 10.39 8.05
C TYR A 163 11.79 9.77 9.05
N LYS A 164 11.56 9.91 10.36
CA LYS A 164 12.35 9.21 11.38
C LYS A 164 12.22 7.70 11.25
N VAL A 165 10.99 7.19 11.10
CA VAL A 165 10.75 5.74 10.88
C VAL A 165 11.38 5.29 9.56
N TYR A 166 11.18 6.02 8.47
CA TYR A 166 11.76 5.74 7.17
C TYR A 166 13.30 5.60 7.23
N GLU A 167 13.98 6.58 7.83
CA GLU A 167 15.43 6.53 7.97
C GLU A 167 15.90 5.38 8.87
N THR A 168 15.16 5.05 9.92
CA THR A 168 15.46 3.92 10.80
C THR A 168 15.36 2.62 10.02
N LEU A 169 14.28 2.41 9.27
CA LEU A 169 14.06 1.21 8.47
C LEU A 169 15.11 1.04 7.37
N LEU A 170 15.53 2.11 6.71
CA LEU A 170 16.58 2.06 5.67
C LEU A 170 17.95 1.61 6.21
N LYS A 171 18.23 1.89 7.48
CA LYS A 171 19.52 1.58 8.11
C LYS A 171 19.53 0.24 8.84
N SER A 172 18.35 -0.31 9.16
CA SER A 172 18.20 -1.52 9.95
C SER A 172 18.37 -2.78 9.11
N THR A 173 19.06 -3.77 9.71
CA THR A 173 19.11 -5.13 9.20
C THR A 173 17.77 -5.85 9.43
N ARG A 174 17.61 -7.00 8.79
CA ARG A 174 16.43 -7.85 9.00
C ARG A 174 16.30 -8.28 10.46
N GLU A 175 17.38 -8.66 11.10
CA GLU A 175 17.41 -9.04 12.51
C GLU A 175 16.96 -7.89 13.41
N GLU A 176 17.42 -6.68 13.17
CA GLU A 176 16.99 -5.49 13.91
C GLU A 176 15.51 -5.18 13.69
N ARG A 177 15.01 -5.31 12.45
CA ARG A 177 13.58 -5.14 12.16
C ARG A 177 12.72 -6.18 12.86
N LEU A 178 13.15 -7.45 12.93
CA LEU A 178 12.42 -8.53 13.63
C LEU A 178 12.23 -8.25 15.13
N THR A 179 13.12 -7.49 15.74
CA THR A 179 13.05 -7.12 17.16
C THR A 179 12.50 -5.72 17.40
N MET A 180 12.23 -4.98 16.34
CA MET A 180 11.73 -3.60 16.42
C MET A 180 10.27 -3.59 16.92
N LYS A 181 10.02 -2.83 17.98
CA LYS A 181 8.67 -2.70 18.49
C LYS A 181 7.76 -1.99 17.46
N GLY A 182 6.59 -2.52 17.24
CA GLY A 182 5.65 -2.05 16.21
C GLY A 182 5.82 -2.69 14.83
N MET A 183 6.93 -3.41 14.60
CA MET A 183 7.14 -4.13 13.36
C MET A 183 6.30 -5.41 13.32
N ASP A 184 5.47 -5.54 12.30
CA ASP A 184 4.78 -6.79 11.99
C ASP A 184 5.76 -7.74 11.29
N PHE A 185 5.94 -8.96 11.82
CA PHE A 185 6.92 -9.93 11.29
C PHE A 185 6.70 -10.30 9.82
N VAL A 186 5.47 -10.23 9.32
CA VAL A 186 5.14 -10.47 7.90
C VAL A 186 5.63 -9.36 6.97
N ARG A 187 6.17 -8.27 7.53
CA ARG A 187 6.65 -7.10 6.79
C ARG A 187 8.16 -6.87 6.89
N VAL A 188 8.87 -7.79 7.53
CA VAL A 188 10.33 -7.74 7.72
C VAL A 188 11.08 -8.23 6.49
#